data_ff8426aaff7d1aeb01d3bfdb1e33a8c6
#
_entry.id   ff8426aaff7d1aeb01d3bfdb1e33a8c6
#
_cell.length_a   1.000
_cell.length_b   1.000
_cell.length_c   1.000
_cell.angle_alpha   90.00
_cell.angle_beta   90.00
_cell.angle_gamma   90.00
#
_symmetry.space_group_name_H-M   'P 1'
#
loop_
_entity.id
_entity.type
_entity.pdbx_description
1 polymer ?
#
loop_
_entity_poly.entity_id
_entity_poly.type
_entity_poly.pdbx_seq_one_letter_code
_entity_poly.pdbx_strand_id
1 'polypeptide(L)'
;MAVKLRSRWISYLFCLPALMLMFIILMVPIFVASVLSFTDYSLGNDSFSWVGWKNYEVIFGRSSYQKMLWATTTYVLVVVPISIILGLGAALLINSLRRFGDFYKAIYFLPVMAALLAMALVWDLSLHPTVGVVNQTLASGCGTWVESFLGFGWLPWVDGRDSWYSTSCADEFPNYIGDKKYAMPTICFIGIWQAFGFNMVLYLAGLTGVPRELYHAAAIDGVKAGWDRFRLVTWPMLGPTTVFVVTITAIRSFQVFDTVEALTLGGPVKTTYVMMYAIFEKAIRENLVGFGSAITVVFLIFVLIITFSQRYLVERRVHYS
;
A
#
# COMPACT_ATOMS: atom_id res chain seq x y z
N MET A 1 -2.52 -51.52 -7.85
CA MET A 1 -1.81 -50.62 -6.93
C MET A 1 -0.55 -49.99 -7.53
N ALA A 2 0.27 -50.71 -8.30
CA ALA A 2 1.49 -50.22 -8.94
C ALA A 2 1.31 -49.13 -10.00
N VAL A 3 0.22 -49.14 -10.78
CA VAL A 3 -0.09 -48.11 -11.80
C VAL A 3 -0.35 -46.73 -11.18
N LYS A 4 -1.00 -46.65 -10.00
CA LYS A 4 -1.29 -45.40 -9.28
C LYS A 4 0.00 -44.77 -8.71
N LEU A 5 0.97 -45.54 -8.32
CA LEU A 5 2.27 -45.05 -7.82
C LEU A 5 3.11 -44.49 -8.98
N ARG A 6 3.17 -45.18 -10.12
CA ARG A 6 3.93 -44.73 -11.30
C ARG A 6 3.40 -43.39 -11.86
N SER A 7 2.07 -43.16 -11.83
CA SER A 7 1.44 -41.89 -12.24
C SER A 7 1.86 -40.74 -11.34
N ARG A 8 1.99 -40.98 -10.02
CA ARG A 8 2.42 -39.92 -9.05
C ARG A 8 3.87 -39.48 -9.28
N TRP A 9 4.78 -40.42 -9.51
CA TRP A 9 6.19 -40.10 -9.77
C TRP A 9 6.39 -39.28 -11.04
N ILE A 10 5.62 -39.59 -12.09
CA ILE A 10 5.65 -38.85 -13.36
C ILE A 10 5.17 -37.40 -13.12
N SER A 11 4.10 -37.18 -12.34
CA SER A 11 3.63 -35.85 -12.01
C SER A 11 4.65 -35.04 -11.24
N TYR A 12 5.35 -35.64 -10.26
CA TYR A 12 6.43 -34.96 -9.53
C TYR A 12 7.60 -34.61 -10.44
N LEU A 13 7.97 -35.49 -11.38
CA LEU A 13 9.05 -35.24 -12.33
C LEU A 13 8.75 -34.04 -13.25
N PHE A 14 7.51 -33.89 -13.70
CA PHE A 14 7.09 -32.72 -14.48
C PHE A 14 7.05 -31.41 -13.67
N CYS A 15 6.71 -31.47 -12.38
CA CYS A 15 6.70 -30.28 -11.51
C CYS A 15 8.12 -29.90 -11.01
N LEU A 16 9.05 -30.86 -10.98
CA LEU A 16 10.37 -30.69 -10.38
C LEU A 16 11.20 -29.54 -10.99
N PRO A 17 11.28 -29.34 -12.33
CA PRO A 17 12.02 -28.23 -12.91
C PRO A 17 11.47 -26.87 -12.47
N ALA A 18 10.13 -26.72 -12.45
CA ALA A 18 9.48 -25.48 -12.01
C ALA A 18 9.73 -25.20 -10.51
N LEU A 19 9.61 -26.23 -9.67
CA LEU A 19 9.86 -26.12 -8.23
C LEU A 19 11.35 -25.82 -7.94
N MET A 20 12.28 -26.44 -8.67
CA MET A 20 13.71 -26.13 -8.53
C MET A 20 14.02 -24.68 -8.93
N LEU A 21 13.52 -24.21 -10.07
CA LEU A 21 13.71 -22.83 -10.50
C LEU A 21 13.12 -21.85 -9.49
N MET A 22 11.91 -22.11 -9.03
CA MET A 22 11.26 -21.29 -8.01
C MET A 22 12.08 -21.25 -6.71
N PHE A 23 12.58 -22.39 -6.26
CA PHE A 23 13.41 -22.46 -5.07
C PHE A 23 14.72 -21.68 -5.24
N ILE A 24 15.43 -21.86 -6.37
CA ILE A 24 16.69 -21.15 -6.64
C ILE A 24 16.45 -19.64 -6.72
N ILE A 25 15.46 -19.18 -7.49
CA ILE A 25 15.23 -17.75 -7.72
C ILE A 25 14.71 -17.04 -6.47
N LEU A 26 13.90 -17.70 -5.64
CA LEU A 26 13.30 -17.07 -4.46
C LEU A 26 14.11 -17.30 -3.18
N MET A 27 14.56 -18.51 -2.93
CA MET A 27 15.18 -18.86 -1.63
C MET A 27 16.68 -18.53 -1.59
N VAL A 28 17.41 -18.71 -2.70
CA VAL A 28 18.85 -18.43 -2.70
C VAL A 28 19.15 -16.95 -2.42
N PRO A 29 18.49 -15.96 -3.05
CA PRO A 29 18.72 -14.54 -2.72
C PRO A 29 18.38 -14.21 -1.26
N ILE A 30 17.32 -14.79 -0.70
CA ILE A 30 16.96 -14.59 0.72
C ILE A 30 18.05 -15.14 1.63
N PHE A 31 18.55 -16.35 1.32
CA PHE A 31 19.65 -16.96 2.07
C PHE A 31 20.93 -16.13 1.98
N VAL A 32 21.31 -15.70 0.78
CA VAL A 32 22.49 -14.86 0.55
C VAL A 32 22.35 -13.53 1.32
N ALA A 33 21.23 -12.85 1.21
CA ALA A 33 20.97 -11.63 1.97
C ALA A 33 21.05 -11.89 3.49
N SER A 34 20.53 -13.02 3.97
CA SER A 34 20.60 -13.40 5.38
C SER A 34 22.04 -13.59 5.87
N VAL A 35 22.88 -14.20 5.06
CA VAL A 35 24.31 -14.38 5.37
C VAL A 35 25.05 -13.04 5.33
N LEU A 36 24.85 -12.25 4.27
CA LEU A 36 25.48 -10.93 4.11
C LEU A 36 25.08 -9.93 5.20
N SER A 37 23.91 -10.08 5.80
CA SER A 37 23.43 -9.20 6.86
C SER A 37 24.32 -9.19 8.11
N PHE A 38 25.13 -10.22 8.32
CA PHE A 38 26.11 -10.33 9.41
C PHE A 38 27.51 -9.85 9.03
N THR A 39 27.67 -9.28 7.84
CA THR A 39 28.95 -8.81 7.31
C THR A 39 28.96 -7.30 7.07
N ASP A 40 30.15 -6.74 6.89
CA ASP A 40 30.36 -5.36 6.43
C ASP A 40 30.55 -5.28 4.91
N TYR A 41 30.09 -6.28 4.17
CA TYR A 41 30.28 -6.36 2.73
C TYR A 41 29.80 -5.10 2.02
N SER A 42 30.71 -4.50 1.27
CA SER A 42 30.47 -3.34 0.43
C SER A 42 30.88 -3.63 -1.00
N LEU A 43 30.05 -3.20 -1.96
CA LEU A 43 30.32 -3.45 -3.37
C LEU A 43 31.58 -2.67 -3.81
N GLY A 44 32.55 -3.36 -4.40
CA GLY A 44 33.84 -2.81 -4.79
C GLY A 44 34.97 -3.08 -3.81
N ASN A 45 34.71 -3.68 -2.65
CA ASN A 45 35.75 -4.15 -1.75
C ASN A 45 36.08 -5.63 -2.03
N ASP A 46 37.39 -5.95 -2.13
CA ASP A 46 37.85 -7.33 -2.37
C ASP A 46 37.73 -8.23 -1.13
N SER A 47 37.50 -7.66 0.04
CA SER A 47 37.38 -8.40 1.30
C SER A 47 36.19 -7.89 2.13
N PHE A 48 35.61 -8.78 2.89
CA PHE A 48 34.58 -8.46 3.88
C PHE A 48 34.92 -9.13 5.21
N SER A 49 34.45 -8.52 6.30
CA SER A 49 34.60 -9.08 7.64
C SER A 49 33.24 -9.45 8.25
N TRP A 50 33.27 -10.43 9.14
CA TRP A 50 32.08 -10.77 9.93
C TRP A 50 31.93 -9.76 11.07
N VAL A 51 30.82 -9.00 11.06
CA VAL A 51 30.52 -8.00 12.09
C VAL A 51 29.45 -8.47 13.08
N GLY A 52 28.96 -9.68 12.90
CA GLY A 52 27.93 -10.26 13.76
C GLY A 52 26.65 -9.40 13.83
N TRP A 53 26.16 -9.09 15.02
CA TRP A 53 24.93 -8.34 15.25
C TRP A 53 25.03 -6.83 15.10
N LYS A 54 26.20 -6.28 14.81
CA LYS A 54 26.47 -4.84 14.76
C LYS A 54 25.51 -4.09 13.81
N ASN A 55 25.18 -4.66 12.64
CA ASN A 55 24.23 -4.05 11.71
C ASN A 55 22.83 -3.90 12.32
N TYR A 56 22.39 -4.90 13.07
CA TYR A 56 21.08 -4.89 13.75
C TYR A 56 21.07 -3.92 14.93
N GLU A 57 22.15 -3.84 15.70
CA GLU A 57 22.29 -2.84 16.76
C GLU A 57 22.15 -1.42 16.21
N VAL A 58 22.74 -1.14 15.05
CA VAL A 58 22.59 0.15 14.38
C VAL A 58 21.15 0.39 13.92
N ILE A 59 20.47 -0.63 13.37
CA ILE A 59 19.08 -0.51 12.90
C ILE A 59 18.12 -0.20 14.07
N PHE A 60 18.28 -0.89 15.19
CA PHE A 60 17.37 -0.70 16.33
C PHE A 60 17.79 0.43 17.26
N GLY A 61 19.08 0.77 17.30
CA GLY A 61 19.63 1.81 18.19
C GLY A 61 19.55 3.24 17.63
N ARG A 62 19.63 3.43 16.31
CA ARG A 62 19.64 4.79 15.73
C ARG A 62 18.24 5.30 15.44
N SER A 63 17.94 6.52 15.86
CA SER A 63 16.64 7.19 15.65
C SER A 63 16.22 7.27 14.17
N SER A 64 17.17 7.36 13.24
CA SER A 64 16.89 7.39 11.81
C SER A 64 16.21 6.11 11.31
N TYR A 65 16.61 4.95 11.81
CA TYR A 65 16.01 3.67 11.41
C TYR A 65 14.74 3.36 12.19
N GLN A 66 14.60 3.89 13.41
CA GLN A 66 13.31 3.86 14.12
C GLN A 66 12.25 4.67 13.35
N LYS A 67 12.62 5.84 12.80
CA LYS A 67 11.75 6.62 11.91
C LYS A 67 11.38 5.83 10.65
N MET A 68 12.30 5.05 10.07
CA MET A 68 12.06 4.18 8.92
C MET A 68 10.96 3.15 9.22
N LEU A 69 11.06 2.45 10.34
CA LEU A 69 10.04 1.50 10.77
C LEU A 69 8.69 2.18 10.98
N TRP A 70 8.70 3.33 11.64
CA TRP A 70 7.48 4.11 11.88
C TRP A 70 6.85 4.65 10.60
N ALA A 71 7.66 5.19 9.68
CA ALA A 71 7.18 5.68 8.38
C ALA A 71 6.50 4.57 7.57
N THR A 72 7.12 3.38 7.49
CA THR A 72 6.52 2.23 6.81
C THR A 72 5.22 1.78 7.48
N THR A 73 5.22 1.68 8.80
CA THR A 73 4.03 1.29 9.58
C THR A 73 2.90 2.28 9.38
N THR A 74 3.16 3.58 9.47
CA THR A 74 2.18 4.64 9.27
C THR A 74 1.59 4.58 7.87
N TYR A 75 2.44 4.45 6.85
CA TYR A 75 1.97 4.32 5.47
C TYR A 75 1.01 3.13 5.30
N VAL A 76 1.40 1.95 5.76
CA VAL A 76 0.57 0.74 5.64
C VAL A 76 -0.73 0.86 6.41
N LEU A 77 -0.68 1.34 7.66
CA LEU A 77 -1.87 1.49 8.51
C LEU A 77 -2.87 2.53 7.98
N VAL A 78 -2.41 3.51 7.21
CA VAL A 78 -3.28 4.53 6.61
C VAL A 78 -3.77 4.07 5.24
N VAL A 79 -2.87 3.65 4.35
CA VAL A 79 -3.21 3.34 2.96
C VAL A 79 -4.08 2.10 2.84
N VAL A 80 -3.75 1.02 3.57
CA VAL A 80 -4.48 -0.26 3.44
C VAL A 80 -5.96 -0.11 3.80
N PRO A 81 -6.34 0.32 5.01
CA PRO A 81 -7.76 0.37 5.37
C PRO A 81 -8.54 1.40 4.53
N ILE A 82 -7.97 2.58 4.29
CA ILE A 82 -8.69 3.63 3.55
C ILE A 82 -8.91 3.22 2.10
N SER A 83 -7.90 2.68 1.40
CA SER A 83 -8.04 2.25 0.01
C SER A 83 -9.02 1.06 -0.14
N ILE A 84 -9.09 0.17 0.85
CA ILE A 84 -10.04 -0.94 0.87
C ILE A 84 -11.47 -0.42 1.06
N ILE A 85 -11.70 0.46 2.02
CA ILE A 85 -13.02 1.05 2.28
C ILE A 85 -13.50 1.82 1.04
N LEU A 86 -12.65 2.65 0.46
CA LEU A 86 -12.97 3.41 -0.76
C LEU A 86 -13.21 2.47 -1.95
N GLY A 87 -12.37 1.45 -2.13
CA GLY A 87 -12.52 0.46 -3.18
C GLY A 87 -13.83 -0.33 -3.08
N LEU A 88 -14.19 -0.79 -1.88
CA LEU A 88 -15.47 -1.46 -1.62
C LEU A 88 -16.65 -0.51 -1.87
N GLY A 89 -16.59 0.72 -1.37
CA GLY A 89 -17.62 1.74 -1.57
C GLY A 89 -17.85 2.02 -3.06
N ALA A 90 -16.78 2.25 -3.81
CA ALA A 90 -16.84 2.45 -5.26
C ALA A 90 -17.40 1.21 -6.00
N ALA A 91 -16.99 0.01 -5.61
CA ALA A 91 -17.50 -1.23 -6.20
C ALA A 91 -19.00 -1.39 -5.98
N LEU A 92 -19.51 -1.14 -4.77
CA LEU A 92 -20.93 -1.19 -4.45
C LEU A 92 -21.75 -0.16 -5.23
N LEU A 93 -21.24 1.08 -5.33
CA LEU A 93 -21.89 2.15 -6.10
C LEU A 93 -21.95 1.79 -7.58
N ILE A 94 -20.85 1.38 -8.19
CA ILE A 94 -20.78 1.02 -9.61
C ILE A 94 -21.66 -0.21 -9.91
N ASN A 95 -21.67 -1.20 -9.03
CA ASN A 95 -22.50 -2.39 -9.18
C ASN A 95 -24.01 -2.07 -9.15
N SER A 96 -24.39 -0.96 -8.53
CA SER A 96 -25.79 -0.49 -8.51
C SER A 96 -26.21 0.29 -9.77
N LEU A 97 -25.23 0.76 -10.56
CA LEU A 97 -25.48 1.57 -11.76
C LEU A 97 -25.93 0.69 -12.93
N ARG A 98 -27.06 1.05 -13.56
CA ARG A 98 -27.57 0.39 -14.77
C ARG A 98 -26.89 0.88 -16.06
N ARG A 99 -26.38 2.11 -16.07
CA ARG A 99 -25.74 2.76 -17.22
C ARG A 99 -24.40 3.36 -16.78
N PHE A 100 -23.45 3.46 -17.70
CA PHE A 100 -22.11 4.05 -17.48
C PHE A 100 -21.20 3.31 -16.46
N GLY A 101 -21.60 2.12 -15.98
CA GLY A 101 -20.77 1.36 -15.04
C GLY A 101 -19.35 1.09 -15.57
N ASP A 102 -19.22 0.72 -16.85
CA ASP A 102 -17.91 0.44 -17.46
C ASP A 102 -17.05 1.70 -17.65
N PHE A 103 -17.69 2.84 -17.88
CA PHE A 103 -16.99 4.13 -17.94
C PHE A 103 -16.38 4.51 -16.59
N TYR A 104 -17.12 4.37 -15.49
CA TYR A 104 -16.59 4.61 -14.15
C TYR A 104 -15.50 3.61 -13.78
N LYS A 105 -15.63 2.33 -14.14
CA LYS A 105 -14.58 1.32 -13.95
C LYS A 105 -13.28 1.75 -14.64
N ALA A 106 -13.37 2.22 -15.88
CA ALA A 106 -12.22 2.67 -16.65
C ALA A 106 -11.54 3.87 -16.00
N ILE A 107 -12.30 4.90 -15.57
CA ILE A 107 -11.76 6.11 -14.93
C ILE A 107 -11.05 5.76 -13.62
N TYR A 108 -11.69 4.99 -12.74
CA TYR A 108 -11.10 4.66 -11.44
C TYR A 108 -9.94 3.66 -11.52
N PHE A 109 -9.86 2.89 -12.61
CA PHE A 109 -8.75 1.97 -12.86
C PHE A 109 -7.55 2.63 -13.55
N LEU A 110 -7.75 3.79 -14.17
CA LEU A 110 -6.71 4.52 -14.91
C LEU A 110 -5.42 4.75 -14.07
N PRO A 111 -5.49 5.15 -12.79
CA PRO A 111 -4.29 5.31 -11.96
C PRO A 111 -3.46 4.03 -11.80
N VAL A 112 -4.12 2.87 -11.84
CA VAL A 112 -3.46 1.56 -11.70
C VAL A 112 -2.67 1.20 -12.94
N MET A 113 -3.13 1.64 -14.11
CA MET A 113 -2.48 1.38 -15.42
C MET A 113 -1.33 2.34 -15.71
N ALA A 114 -1.28 3.47 -15.02
CA ALA A 114 -0.25 4.48 -15.27
C ALA A 114 1.11 4.03 -14.70
N ALA A 115 2.18 4.33 -15.45
CA ALA A 115 3.53 4.11 -14.95
C ALA A 115 3.79 4.97 -13.71
N LEU A 116 4.17 4.36 -12.60
CA LEU A 116 4.36 5.01 -11.29
C LEU A 116 5.29 6.22 -11.38
N LEU A 117 6.41 6.08 -12.08
CA LEU A 117 7.37 7.16 -12.22
C LEU A 117 6.80 8.36 -13.00
N ALA A 118 6.04 8.11 -14.08
CA ALA A 118 5.38 9.17 -14.83
C ALA A 118 4.32 9.89 -13.99
N MET A 119 3.55 9.12 -13.20
CA MET A 119 2.57 9.70 -12.28
C MET A 119 3.21 10.50 -11.16
N ALA A 120 4.38 10.06 -10.67
CA ALA A 120 5.12 10.81 -9.67
C ALA A 120 5.55 12.19 -10.19
N LEU A 121 6.02 12.29 -11.44
CA LEU A 121 6.33 13.59 -12.08
C LEU A 121 5.09 14.49 -12.21
N VAL A 122 3.94 13.92 -12.57
CA VAL A 122 2.67 14.69 -12.61
C VAL A 122 2.28 15.21 -11.24
N TRP A 123 2.45 14.39 -10.19
CA TRP A 123 2.19 14.82 -8.81
C TRP A 123 3.18 15.87 -8.33
N ASP A 124 4.48 15.74 -8.66
CA ASP A 124 5.50 16.73 -8.32
C ASP A 124 5.16 18.11 -8.89
N LEU A 125 4.80 18.17 -10.18
CA LEU A 125 4.36 19.40 -10.82
C LEU A 125 3.04 19.94 -10.24
N SER A 126 2.07 19.04 -9.97
CA SER A 126 0.74 19.43 -9.47
C SER A 126 0.78 19.98 -8.05
N LEU A 127 1.67 19.45 -7.21
CA LEU A 127 1.84 19.80 -5.81
C LEU A 127 2.94 20.83 -5.57
N HIS A 128 3.54 21.36 -6.65
CA HIS A 128 4.60 22.36 -6.52
C HIS A 128 4.09 23.62 -5.78
N PRO A 129 4.86 24.17 -4.81
CA PRO A 129 4.38 25.25 -3.96
C PRO A 129 3.90 26.49 -4.71
N THR A 130 4.60 26.89 -5.78
CA THR A 130 4.34 28.15 -6.50
C THR A 130 3.58 27.98 -7.81
N VAL A 131 3.91 26.94 -8.60
CA VAL A 131 3.34 26.75 -9.95
C VAL A 131 2.34 25.60 -10.02
N GLY A 132 2.17 24.86 -8.92
CA GLY A 132 1.30 23.68 -8.88
C GLY A 132 -0.17 24.02 -9.04
N VAL A 133 -0.86 23.24 -9.88
CA VAL A 133 -2.29 23.41 -10.16
C VAL A 133 -3.13 23.35 -8.87
N VAL A 134 -2.75 22.52 -7.92
CA VAL A 134 -3.45 22.38 -6.62
C VAL A 134 -3.42 23.70 -5.86
N ASN A 135 -2.25 24.29 -5.67
CA ASN A 135 -2.12 25.56 -4.94
C ASN A 135 -2.75 26.73 -5.72
N GLN A 136 -2.62 26.74 -7.05
CA GLN A 136 -3.26 27.80 -7.86
C GLN A 136 -4.79 27.72 -7.81
N THR A 137 -5.38 26.52 -7.83
CA THR A 137 -6.84 26.38 -7.70
C THR A 137 -7.33 26.74 -6.30
N LEU A 138 -6.58 26.42 -5.26
CA LEU A 138 -6.89 26.85 -3.90
C LEU A 138 -6.77 28.37 -3.77
N ALA A 139 -5.74 29.00 -4.36
CA ALA A 139 -5.57 30.44 -4.37
C ALA A 139 -6.73 31.16 -5.07
N SER A 140 -7.14 30.65 -6.23
CA SER A 140 -8.29 31.24 -6.97
C SER A 140 -9.62 31.05 -6.27
N GLY A 141 -9.72 30.06 -5.39
CA GLY A 141 -10.90 29.77 -4.55
C GLY A 141 -10.97 30.55 -3.24
N CYS A 142 -9.94 31.34 -2.90
CA CYS A 142 -9.92 32.16 -1.69
C CYS A 142 -11.04 33.20 -1.74
N GLY A 143 -11.80 33.34 -0.66
CA GLY A 143 -12.98 34.22 -0.58
C GLY A 143 -14.24 33.67 -1.26
N THR A 144 -14.23 32.42 -1.74
CA THR A 144 -15.36 31.78 -2.41
C THR A 144 -15.92 30.60 -1.60
N TRP A 145 -16.77 29.79 -2.24
CA TRP A 145 -17.36 28.57 -1.66
C TRP A 145 -16.31 27.58 -1.11
N VAL A 146 -15.06 27.59 -1.62
CA VAL A 146 -13.98 26.74 -1.15
C VAL A 146 -13.61 27.07 0.30
N GLU A 147 -13.57 28.36 0.66
CA GLU A 147 -13.33 28.81 2.04
C GLU A 147 -14.45 28.35 2.97
N SER A 148 -15.71 28.44 2.52
CA SER A 148 -16.86 27.96 3.28
C SER A 148 -16.87 26.44 3.45
N PHE A 149 -16.38 25.70 2.47
CA PHE A 149 -16.37 24.22 2.49
C PHE A 149 -15.18 23.63 3.26
N LEU A 150 -13.97 24.18 3.07
CA LEU A 150 -12.75 23.71 3.73
C LEU A 150 -12.51 24.33 5.10
N GLY A 151 -13.10 25.53 5.36
CA GLY A 151 -13.06 26.19 6.66
C GLY A 151 -14.00 25.57 7.71
N PHE A 152 -14.87 24.64 7.32
CA PHE A 152 -15.73 23.92 8.26
C PHE A 152 -14.91 22.90 9.06
N GLY A 153 -14.78 23.15 10.37
CA GLY A 153 -14.02 22.34 11.35
C GLY A 153 -14.58 20.93 11.63
N TRP A 154 -15.12 20.26 10.62
CA TRP A 154 -15.61 18.87 10.72
C TRP A 154 -14.52 17.81 10.54
N LEU A 155 -13.31 18.21 10.15
CA LEU A 155 -12.14 17.32 10.13
C LEU A 155 -11.42 17.46 11.48
N PRO A 156 -11.41 16.41 12.32
CA PRO A 156 -10.92 16.48 13.70
C PRO A 156 -9.42 16.75 13.86
N TRP A 157 -8.67 16.77 12.78
CA TRP A 157 -7.24 17.14 12.74
C TRP A 157 -6.97 18.55 12.20
N VAL A 158 -8.00 19.31 11.86
CA VAL A 158 -7.89 20.72 11.49
C VAL A 158 -8.25 21.54 12.71
N ASP A 159 -7.27 21.83 13.56
CA ASP A 159 -7.44 22.74 14.67
C ASP A 159 -7.76 24.13 14.09
N GLY A 160 -8.93 24.67 14.40
CA GLY A 160 -9.46 25.89 13.78
C GLY A 160 -8.65 27.17 14.04
N ARG A 161 -7.52 27.11 14.77
CA ARG A 161 -6.57 28.20 14.97
C ARG A 161 -5.34 28.14 14.07
N ASP A 162 -4.99 26.94 13.58
CA ASP A 162 -3.82 26.70 12.72
C ASP A 162 -4.26 26.20 11.34
N SER A 163 -5.49 26.49 10.93
CA SER A 163 -5.91 26.15 9.57
C SER A 163 -5.04 26.93 8.59
N TRP A 164 -4.16 26.23 7.92
CA TRP A 164 -3.31 26.73 6.84
C TRP A 164 -4.12 27.50 5.78
N TYR A 165 -5.44 27.27 5.75
CA TYR A 165 -6.37 27.89 4.83
C TYR A 165 -6.96 29.20 5.38
N SER A 166 -7.15 29.37 6.70
CA SER A 166 -7.76 30.54 7.30
C SER A 166 -6.79 31.71 7.50
N THR A 167 -5.48 31.42 7.61
CA THR A 167 -4.49 32.44 7.95
C THR A 167 -3.78 33.02 6.73
N SER A 168 -3.86 32.40 5.56
CA SER A 168 -2.99 32.73 4.44
C SER A 168 -3.62 32.50 3.07
N CYS A 169 -4.78 33.08 2.83
CA CYS A 169 -5.24 33.22 1.45
C CYS A 169 -4.30 34.08 0.59
N ALA A 170 -3.22 34.61 1.16
CA ALA A 170 -2.37 35.57 0.48
C ALA A 170 -0.91 35.17 0.34
N ASP A 171 -0.26 34.50 1.28
CA ASP A 171 1.20 34.55 1.28
C ASP A 171 1.98 33.22 1.30
N GLU A 172 1.47 32.09 1.83
CA GLU A 172 2.24 30.83 1.83
C GLU A 172 1.35 29.57 1.72
N PHE A 173 1.25 29.01 0.52
CA PHE A 173 0.68 27.68 0.35
C PHE A 173 1.65 26.59 0.85
N PRO A 174 1.13 25.49 1.44
CA PRO A 174 1.97 24.45 1.97
C PRO A 174 2.84 23.79 0.88
N ASN A 175 4.09 23.55 1.23
CA ASN A 175 4.95 22.69 0.43
C ASN A 175 4.63 21.23 0.78
N TYR A 176 3.73 20.60 0.02
CA TYR A 176 3.22 19.26 0.28
C TYR A 176 4.29 18.17 0.31
N ILE A 177 5.42 18.39 -0.38
CA ILE A 177 6.51 17.43 -0.50
C ILE A 177 7.68 17.81 0.41
N GLY A 178 7.96 19.12 0.54
CA GLY A 178 9.13 19.64 1.26
C GLY A 178 8.90 19.89 2.76
N ASP A 179 7.65 19.91 3.23
CA ASP A 179 7.36 20.13 4.65
C ASP A 179 7.13 18.81 5.39
N LYS A 180 7.76 18.69 6.55
CA LYS A 180 7.64 17.51 7.43
C LYS A 180 6.20 17.16 7.79
N LYS A 181 5.32 18.17 7.95
CA LYS A 181 3.93 17.99 8.34
C LYS A 181 3.10 17.34 7.22
N TYR A 182 3.40 17.68 5.96
CA TYR A 182 2.58 17.32 4.80
C TYR A 182 3.15 16.17 3.96
N ALA A 183 4.46 15.94 3.98
CA ALA A 183 5.10 14.97 3.10
C ALA A 183 4.54 13.54 3.25
N MET A 184 4.42 13.01 4.47
CA MET A 184 3.90 11.66 4.68
C MET A 184 2.40 11.53 4.35
N PRO A 185 1.50 12.44 4.77
CA PRO A 185 0.11 12.47 4.30
C PRO A 185 -0.03 12.53 2.78
N THR A 186 0.81 13.28 2.08
CA THR A 186 0.80 13.39 0.62
C THR A 186 1.15 12.05 -0.04
N ILE A 187 2.22 11.38 0.41
CA ILE A 187 2.60 10.05 -0.07
C ILE A 187 1.48 9.03 0.22
N CYS A 188 0.84 9.10 1.39
CA CYS A 188 -0.30 8.25 1.72
C CYS A 188 -1.50 8.52 0.78
N PHE A 189 -1.82 9.79 0.50
CA PHE A 189 -2.91 10.16 -0.41
C PHE A 189 -2.69 9.60 -1.82
N ILE A 190 -1.48 9.75 -2.37
CA ILE A 190 -1.12 9.19 -3.69
C ILE A 190 -1.25 7.67 -3.68
N GLY A 191 -0.78 7.01 -2.62
CA GLY A 191 -0.90 5.56 -2.46
C GLY A 191 -2.36 5.09 -2.37
N ILE A 192 -3.22 5.80 -1.63
CA ILE A 192 -4.65 5.51 -1.53
C ILE A 192 -5.30 5.68 -2.90
N TRP A 193 -5.05 6.80 -3.58
CA TRP A 193 -5.61 7.10 -4.91
C TRP A 193 -5.25 6.02 -5.94
N GLN A 194 -4.04 5.48 -5.89
CA GLN A 194 -3.63 4.40 -6.77
C GLN A 194 -4.21 3.04 -6.37
N ALA A 195 -4.22 2.73 -5.07
CA ALA A 195 -4.64 1.42 -4.58
C ALA A 195 -6.16 1.19 -4.64
N PHE A 196 -6.98 2.24 -4.44
CA PHE A 196 -8.43 2.05 -4.35
C PHE A 196 -9.06 1.57 -5.66
N GLY A 197 -8.54 2.02 -6.82
CA GLY A 197 -9.01 1.57 -8.12
C GLY A 197 -8.78 0.08 -8.34
N PHE A 198 -7.63 -0.43 -7.94
CA PHE A 198 -7.33 -1.86 -7.95
C PHE A 198 -8.26 -2.66 -7.01
N ASN A 199 -8.43 -2.18 -5.79
CA ASN A 199 -9.31 -2.80 -4.80
C ASN A 199 -10.78 -2.81 -5.27
N MET A 200 -11.23 -1.73 -5.91
CA MET A 200 -12.56 -1.64 -6.52
C MET A 200 -12.81 -2.75 -7.54
N VAL A 201 -11.85 -3.01 -8.44
CA VAL A 201 -11.98 -4.07 -9.46
C VAL A 201 -12.06 -5.45 -8.82
N LEU A 202 -11.24 -5.71 -7.81
CA LEU A 202 -11.28 -6.98 -7.08
C LEU A 202 -12.62 -7.19 -6.36
N TYR A 203 -13.17 -6.15 -5.74
CA TYR A 203 -14.48 -6.22 -5.11
C TYR A 203 -15.63 -6.35 -6.14
N LEU A 204 -15.53 -5.71 -7.30
CA LEU A 204 -16.49 -5.92 -8.38
C LEU A 204 -16.49 -7.37 -8.85
N ALA A 205 -15.32 -7.98 -9.00
CA ALA A 205 -15.21 -9.40 -9.32
C ALA A 205 -15.86 -10.29 -8.24
N GLY A 206 -15.58 -9.99 -6.94
CA GLY A 206 -16.21 -10.68 -5.83
C GLY A 206 -17.74 -10.53 -5.80
N LEU A 207 -18.27 -9.34 -6.09
CA LEU A 207 -19.71 -9.06 -6.14
C LEU A 207 -20.41 -9.84 -7.26
N THR A 208 -19.76 -10.06 -8.39
CA THR A 208 -20.33 -10.87 -9.48
C THR A 208 -20.42 -12.34 -9.12
N GLY A 209 -19.62 -12.81 -8.17
CA GLY A 209 -19.65 -14.19 -7.66
C GLY A 209 -20.77 -14.48 -6.66
N VAL A 210 -21.48 -13.46 -6.17
CA VAL A 210 -22.58 -13.65 -5.20
C VAL A 210 -23.83 -14.15 -5.91
N PRO A 211 -24.37 -15.34 -5.56
CA PRO A 211 -25.58 -15.89 -6.19
C PRO A 211 -26.79 -14.97 -6.00
N ARG A 212 -27.55 -14.75 -7.08
CA ARG A 212 -28.73 -13.87 -7.05
C ARG A 212 -29.85 -14.45 -6.18
N GLU A 213 -29.89 -15.77 -6.04
CA GLU A 213 -30.87 -16.51 -5.22
C GLU A 213 -30.82 -16.08 -3.76
N LEU A 214 -29.63 -15.75 -3.23
CA LEU A 214 -29.47 -15.27 -1.86
C LEU A 214 -30.14 -13.90 -1.65
N TYR A 215 -30.10 -13.04 -2.66
CA TYR A 215 -30.79 -11.75 -2.60
C TYR A 215 -32.31 -11.91 -2.69
N HIS A 216 -32.80 -12.90 -3.48
CA HIS A 216 -34.23 -13.20 -3.57
C HIS A 216 -34.75 -13.84 -2.29
N ALA A 217 -34.02 -14.78 -1.71
CA ALA A 217 -34.36 -15.40 -0.42
C ALA A 217 -34.44 -14.34 0.70
N ALA A 218 -33.43 -13.49 0.81
CA ALA A 218 -33.41 -12.39 1.78
C ALA A 218 -34.60 -11.42 1.61
N ALA A 219 -35.03 -11.16 0.38
CA ALA A 219 -36.21 -10.33 0.11
C ALA A 219 -37.49 -10.99 0.58
N ILE A 220 -37.64 -12.33 0.41
CA ILE A 220 -38.78 -13.11 0.92
C ILE A 220 -38.82 -13.11 2.44
N ASP A 221 -37.63 -13.18 3.10
CA ASP A 221 -37.47 -13.10 4.56
C ASP A 221 -37.69 -11.68 5.12
N GLY A 222 -38.05 -10.70 4.27
CA GLY A 222 -38.37 -9.34 4.67
C GLY A 222 -37.16 -8.42 4.89
N VAL A 223 -35.97 -8.84 4.44
CA VAL A 223 -34.75 -8.01 4.51
C VAL A 223 -34.88 -6.81 3.57
N LYS A 224 -34.83 -5.59 4.14
CA LYS A 224 -34.94 -4.36 3.35
C LYS A 224 -33.70 -4.18 2.44
N ALA A 225 -33.94 -3.57 1.27
CA ALA A 225 -32.86 -3.18 0.38
C ALA A 225 -31.95 -2.12 1.05
N GLY A 226 -30.67 -2.14 0.72
CA GLY A 226 -29.69 -1.20 1.27
C GLY A 226 -28.78 -1.84 2.34
N TRP A 227 -28.67 -1.21 3.51
CA TRP A 227 -27.72 -1.61 4.55
C TRP A 227 -27.98 -3.01 5.11
N ASP A 228 -29.25 -3.39 5.33
CA ASP A 228 -29.58 -4.72 5.87
C ASP A 228 -29.17 -5.83 4.91
N ARG A 229 -29.47 -5.66 3.62
CA ARG A 229 -29.04 -6.58 2.56
C ARG A 229 -27.53 -6.65 2.41
N PHE A 230 -26.83 -5.50 2.52
CA PHE A 230 -25.38 -5.48 2.52
C PHE A 230 -24.82 -6.28 3.70
N ARG A 231 -25.30 -6.04 4.90
CA ARG A 231 -24.78 -6.66 6.12
C ARG A 231 -25.08 -8.16 6.21
N LEU A 232 -26.26 -8.58 5.77
CA LEU A 232 -26.74 -9.97 5.94
C LEU A 232 -26.36 -10.88 4.77
N VAL A 233 -26.22 -10.36 3.56
CA VAL A 233 -25.93 -11.15 2.35
C VAL A 233 -24.59 -10.76 1.75
N THR A 234 -24.43 -9.51 1.34
CA THR A 234 -23.27 -9.08 0.53
C THR A 234 -21.97 -9.19 1.29
N TRP A 235 -21.91 -8.64 2.50
CA TRP A 235 -20.69 -8.60 3.32
C TRP A 235 -20.17 -9.99 3.72
N PRO A 236 -21.00 -10.93 4.20
CA PRO A 236 -20.55 -12.29 4.48
C PRO A 236 -20.03 -13.02 3.25
N MET A 237 -20.70 -12.88 2.10
CA MET A 237 -20.29 -13.49 0.85
C MET A 237 -18.99 -12.89 0.27
N LEU A 238 -18.71 -11.63 0.54
CA LEU A 238 -17.45 -10.98 0.17
C LEU A 238 -16.27 -11.34 1.12
N GLY A 239 -16.51 -12.12 2.16
CA GLY A 239 -15.47 -12.49 3.13
C GLY A 239 -14.17 -13.01 2.48
N PRO A 240 -14.19 -14.06 1.64
CA PRO A 240 -13.00 -14.58 0.97
C PRO A 240 -12.31 -13.52 0.08
N THR A 241 -13.11 -12.75 -0.66
CA THR A 241 -12.59 -11.63 -1.49
C THR A 241 -11.92 -10.57 -0.62
N THR A 242 -12.50 -10.23 0.52
CA THR A 242 -11.94 -9.24 1.45
C THR A 242 -10.60 -9.71 2.03
N VAL A 243 -10.47 -10.99 2.42
CA VAL A 243 -9.19 -11.56 2.85
C VAL A 243 -8.13 -11.40 1.79
N PHE A 244 -8.46 -11.73 0.53
CA PHE A 244 -7.56 -11.60 -0.60
C PHE A 244 -7.17 -10.14 -0.84
N VAL A 245 -8.14 -9.22 -0.88
CA VAL A 245 -7.91 -7.78 -1.10
C VAL A 245 -7.03 -7.19 0.00
N VAL A 246 -7.31 -7.49 1.28
CA VAL A 246 -6.49 -7.03 2.41
C VAL A 246 -5.05 -7.52 2.27
N THR A 247 -4.87 -8.80 1.96
CA THR A 247 -3.53 -9.39 1.85
C THR A 247 -2.73 -8.79 0.70
N ILE A 248 -3.29 -8.70 -0.51
CA ILE A 248 -2.56 -8.17 -1.67
C ILE A 248 -2.28 -6.67 -1.53
N THR A 249 -3.23 -5.90 -0.98
CA THR A 249 -3.05 -4.48 -0.75
C THR A 249 -2.00 -4.21 0.31
N ALA A 250 -1.96 -4.99 1.38
CA ALA A 250 -0.91 -4.88 2.39
C ALA A 250 0.48 -5.19 1.83
N ILE A 251 0.63 -6.29 1.07
CA ILE A 251 1.91 -6.64 0.43
C ILE A 251 2.39 -5.48 -0.46
N ARG A 252 1.51 -4.94 -1.32
CA ARG A 252 1.85 -3.79 -2.19
C ARG A 252 2.21 -2.54 -1.40
N SER A 253 1.51 -2.28 -0.30
CA SER A 253 1.78 -1.10 0.54
C SER A 253 3.13 -1.20 1.26
N PHE A 254 3.58 -2.40 1.64
CA PHE A 254 4.94 -2.58 2.16
C PHE A 254 6.01 -2.33 1.11
N GLN A 255 5.72 -2.55 -0.17
CA GLN A 255 6.64 -2.37 -1.28
C GLN A 255 6.67 -0.94 -1.83
N VAL A 256 6.11 0.05 -1.09
CA VAL A 256 6.16 1.45 -1.50
C VAL A 256 7.62 1.92 -1.64
N PHE A 257 7.97 2.32 -2.84
CA PHE A 257 9.33 2.76 -3.20
C PHE A 257 9.28 3.92 -4.21
N ASP A 258 8.69 3.69 -5.39
CA ASP A 258 8.76 4.59 -6.54
C ASP A 258 8.27 6.01 -6.20
N THR A 259 7.16 6.14 -5.49
CA THR A 259 6.61 7.44 -5.09
C THR A 259 7.53 8.18 -4.12
N VAL A 260 8.16 7.46 -3.18
CA VAL A 260 9.10 8.04 -2.23
C VAL A 260 10.40 8.44 -2.93
N GLU A 261 10.93 7.58 -3.80
CA GLU A 261 12.15 7.85 -4.57
C GLU A 261 11.98 9.06 -5.49
N ALA A 262 10.84 9.16 -6.19
CA ALA A 262 10.62 10.21 -7.17
C ALA A 262 10.25 11.57 -6.53
N LEU A 263 9.51 11.60 -5.41
CA LEU A 263 8.97 12.83 -4.84
C LEU A 263 9.77 13.37 -3.67
N THR A 264 10.19 12.52 -2.74
CA THR A 264 10.69 12.97 -1.44
C THR A 264 12.12 12.53 -1.12
N LEU A 265 12.63 11.52 -1.82
CA LEU A 265 13.93 10.90 -1.52
C LEU A 265 14.06 10.53 -0.02
N GLY A 266 12.96 10.08 0.59
CA GLY A 266 12.89 9.77 2.02
C GLY A 266 12.80 10.97 2.95
N GLY A 267 12.83 12.23 2.41
CA GLY A 267 12.75 13.48 3.15
C GLY A 267 11.32 13.96 3.43
N PRO A 268 11.19 15.17 4.00
CA PRO A 268 12.17 15.91 4.78
C PRO A 268 12.44 15.26 6.14
N VAL A 269 13.66 15.40 6.67
CA VAL A 269 14.07 14.88 7.98
C VAL A 269 13.75 13.39 8.20
N LYS A 270 13.78 12.60 7.12
CA LYS A 270 13.45 11.16 7.10
C LYS A 270 12.00 10.83 7.50
N THR A 271 11.05 11.73 7.27
CA THR A 271 9.63 11.47 7.56
C THR A 271 9.00 10.46 6.61
N THR A 272 9.43 10.43 5.35
CA THR A 272 8.98 9.46 4.34
C THR A 272 10.03 8.37 4.06
N TYR A 273 10.99 8.19 4.97
CA TYR A 273 12.06 7.21 4.84
C TYR A 273 11.53 5.80 5.11
N VAL A 274 10.89 5.20 4.12
CA VAL A 274 10.33 3.84 4.22
C VAL A 274 11.39 2.76 4.04
N MET A 275 11.10 1.53 4.49
CA MET A 275 12.07 0.43 4.51
C MET A 275 12.58 0.07 3.11
N MET A 276 11.71 0.00 2.10
CA MET A 276 12.12 -0.29 0.71
C MET A 276 13.09 0.77 0.16
N TYR A 277 12.82 2.05 0.46
CA TYR A 277 13.72 3.13 0.08
C TYR A 277 15.07 3.03 0.82
N ALA A 278 15.05 2.70 2.11
CA ALA A 278 16.26 2.52 2.92
C ALA A 278 17.14 1.37 2.42
N ILE A 279 16.52 0.25 2.00
CA ILE A 279 17.23 -0.88 1.39
C ILE A 279 17.94 -0.41 0.11
N PHE A 280 17.23 0.28 -0.77
CA PHE A 280 17.79 0.80 -2.01
C PHE A 280 18.92 1.79 -1.77
N GLU A 281 18.70 2.78 -0.89
CA GLU A 281 19.72 3.79 -0.54
C GLU A 281 21.00 3.13 -0.03
N LYS A 282 20.89 2.20 0.92
CA LYS A 282 22.05 1.56 1.55
C LYS A 282 22.73 0.53 0.66
N ALA A 283 21.97 -0.38 0.05
CA ALA A 283 22.54 -1.46 -0.74
C ALA A 283 23.05 -0.99 -2.11
N ILE A 284 22.32 -0.08 -2.78
CA ILE A 284 22.57 0.30 -4.17
C ILE A 284 23.29 1.64 -4.27
N ARG A 285 22.78 2.72 -3.62
CA ARG A 285 23.39 4.05 -3.73
C ARG A 285 24.68 4.19 -2.93
N GLU A 286 24.69 3.66 -1.69
CA GLU A 286 25.86 3.72 -0.81
C GLU A 286 26.79 2.50 -0.94
N ASN A 287 26.40 1.51 -1.76
CA ASN A 287 27.14 0.25 -1.93
C ASN A 287 27.36 -0.57 -0.64
N LEU A 288 26.67 -0.26 0.46
CA LEU A 288 26.76 -0.96 1.75
C LEU A 288 25.83 -2.18 1.75
N VAL A 289 26.19 -3.21 0.94
CA VAL A 289 25.35 -4.37 0.69
C VAL A 289 25.07 -5.17 1.96
N GLY A 290 26.06 -5.37 2.83
CA GLY A 290 25.89 -6.07 4.11
C GLY A 290 24.86 -5.38 5.01
N PHE A 291 24.94 -4.05 5.13
CA PHE A 291 23.97 -3.29 5.92
C PHE A 291 22.57 -3.23 5.27
N GLY A 292 22.51 -3.04 3.93
CA GLY A 292 21.26 -3.12 3.18
C GLY A 292 20.58 -4.49 3.30
N SER A 293 21.38 -5.56 3.31
CA SER A 293 20.91 -6.94 3.56
C SER A 293 20.32 -7.10 4.97
N ALA A 294 20.92 -6.47 5.99
CA ALA A 294 20.36 -6.48 7.34
C ALA A 294 19.00 -5.78 7.39
N ILE A 295 18.82 -4.63 6.71
CA ILE A 295 17.51 -3.99 6.60
C ILE A 295 16.52 -4.89 5.86
N THR A 296 16.95 -5.60 4.81
CA THR A 296 16.12 -6.55 4.05
C THR A 296 15.62 -7.70 4.93
N VAL A 297 16.47 -8.27 5.78
CA VAL A 297 16.07 -9.32 6.73
C VAL A 297 15.07 -8.79 7.75
N VAL A 298 15.30 -7.59 8.30
CA VAL A 298 14.34 -6.94 9.22
C VAL A 298 13.01 -6.69 8.50
N PHE A 299 13.04 -6.22 7.26
CA PHE A 299 11.85 -6.03 6.44
C PHE A 299 11.08 -7.32 6.22
N LEU A 300 11.77 -8.41 5.85
CA LEU A 300 11.15 -9.72 5.66
C LEU A 300 10.42 -10.20 6.93
N ILE A 301 11.10 -10.13 8.08
CA ILE A 301 10.53 -10.53 9.37
C ILE A 301 9.31 -9.65 9.70
N PHE A 302 9.41 -8.34 9.49
CA PHE A 302 8.35 -7.38 9.75
C PHE A 302 7.10 -7.68 8.90
N VAL A 303 7.27 -7.90 7.58
CA VAL A 303 6.18 -8.26 6.66
C VAL A 303 5.55 -9.60 7.05
N LEU A 304 6.36 -10.61 7.40
CA LEU A 304 5.85 -11.91 7.85
C LEU A 304 5.00 -11.79 9.11
N ILE A 305 5.47 -11.07 10.13
CA ILE A 305 4.71 -10.86 11.38
C ILE A 305 3.35 -10.22 11.07
N ILE A 306 3.32 -9.16 10.26
CA ILE A 306 2.07 -8.47 9.95
C ILE A 306 1.15 -9.36 9.10
N THR A 307 1.69 -10.06 8.10
CA THR A 307 0.90 -10.94 7.23
C THR A 307 0.29 -12.10 8.03
N PHE A 308 1.04 -12.74 8.92
CA PHE A 308 0.51 -13.78 9.80
C PHE A 308 -0.53 -13.24 10.79
N SER A 309 -0.29 -12.04 11.33
CA SER A 309 -1.26 -11.38 12.23
C SER A 309 -2.56 -11.04 11.51
N GLN A 310 -2.49 -10.51 10.30
CA GLN A 310 -3.65 -10.23 9.45
C GLN A 310 -4.43 -11.53 9.14
N ARG A 311 -3.72 -12.56 8.69
CA ARG A 311 -4.32 -13.85 8.37
C ARG A 311 -5.07 -14.42 9.58
N TYR A 312 -4.43 -14.44 10.74
CA TYR A 312 -5.05 -14.92 11.97
C TYR A 312 -6.30 -14.14 12.39
N LEU A 313 -6.28 -12.79 12.22
CA LEU A 313 -7.40 -11.92 12.61
C LEU A 313 -8.56 -11.98 11.61
N VAL A 314 -8.27 -12.07 10.31
CA VAL A 314 -9.28 -11.99 9.25
C VAL A 314 -9.87 -13.35 8.93
N GLU A 315 -9.05 -14.41 8.79
CA GLU A 315 -9.55 -15.77 8.46
C GLU A 315 -10.48 -16.36 9.52
N ARG A 316 -10.27 -16.04 10.81
CA ARG A 316 -11.17 -16.52 11.89
C ARG A 316 -12.62 -16.05 11.76
N ARG A 317 -12.87 -14.99 10.99
CA ARG A 317 -14.20 -14.39 10.79
C ARG A 317 -14.85 -14.74 9.46
N VAL A 318 -14.17 -15.49 8.61
CA VAL A 318 -14.66 -15.86 7.29
C VAL A 318 -14.99 -17.34 7.23
N HIS A 319 -16.22 -17.65 6.87
CA HIS A 319 -16.65 -19.01 6.60
C HIS A 319 -16.42 -19.29 5.11
N TYR A 320 -15.57 -20.24 4.80
CA TYR A 320 -15.40 -20.77 3.46
C TYR A 320 -16.48 -21.83 3.26
N SER A 321 -17.53 -21.52 2.51
CA SER A 321 -18.55 -22.47 2.07
C SER A 321 -18.16 -23.07 0.74
#